data_d699ee4222661d025d5dabf044b672f9
#
_entry.id   d699ee4222661d025d5dabf044b672f9
#
_cell.length_a   1.000
_cell.length_b   1.000
_cell.length_c   1.000
_cell.angle_alpha   90.00
_cell.angle_beta   90.00
_cell.angle_gamma   90.00
#
_symmetry.space_group_name_H-M   'P 1'
#
loop_
_entity.id
_entity.type
_entity.pdbx_description
1 polymer ?
#
loop_
_entity_poly.entity_id
_entity_poly.type
_entity_poly.pdbx_seq_one_letter_code
_entity_poly.pdbx_strand_id
1 'polypeptide(L)'
;EAAGQTVLAYLSRHYPHSTPAEWQDNINAGLVLLDNNPATPDSRLVPGAALVWHRPPWTEPPAPRGFRVIYEDSDLLAVTKPAGLPTLPGAGFYASTLLHLVQQYCPQATPLHRLGRWTSGLVLCARTDLARSGLMRQWSAQQVNKRYRALATGALAEQQLTITTRIGPVYHPLLGSVHGASTDGKPARSVVTLLEQRPDQFLCDVLISTGRPHQIRIHLAAAGHPLVGDPLYGSNGLPLPHSRALPGDPGYQLHAAELGFLHPISGAAMTLHSPPPPILQPGYGAD
;
A
#
# COMPACT_ATOMS: atom_id res chain seq x y z
N GLU A 1 -19.90 -14.28 -18.99
CA GLU A 1 -19.96 -15.22 -17.83
C GLU A 1 -21.08 -14.90 -16.81
N ALA A 2 -21.67 -13.67 -16.82
CA ALA A 2 -22.75 -13.26 -15.91
C ALA A 2 -24.16 -13.56 -16.43
N ALA A 3 -24.31 -13.85 -17.72
CA ALA A 3 -25.61 -14.06 -18.34
C ALA A 3 -26.39 -15.22 -17.70
N GLY A 4 -27.64 -14.97 -17.36
CA GLY A 4 -28.53 -15.95 -16.75
C GLY A 4 -28.41 -16.08 -15.21
N GLN A 5 -27.37 -15.52 -14.59
CA GLN A 5 -27.29 -15.46 -13.11
C GLN A 5 -28.32 -14.48 -12.56
N THR A 6 -28.79 -14.72 -11.34
CA THR A 6 -29.60 -13.73 -10.63
C THR A 6 -28.72 -12.59 -10.11
N VAL A 7 -29.28 -11.41 -9.95
CA VAL A 7 -28.59 -10.22 -9.40
C VAL A 7 -27.96 -10.54 -8.05
N LEU A 8 -28.68 -11.20 -7.14
CA LEU A 8 -28.15 -11.58 -5.83
C LEU A 8 -26.95 -12.55 -5.96
N ALA A 9 -27.07 -13.60 -6.77
CA ALA A 9 -26.00 -14.58 -6.96
C ALA A 9 -24.74 -13.93 -7.56
N TYR A 10 -24.92 -13.05 -8.55
CA TYR A 10 -23.83 -12.31 -9.17
C TYR A 10 -23.10 -11.41 -8.20
N LEU A 11 -23.87 -10.57 -7.45
CA LEU A 11 -23.27 -9.63 -6.48
C LEU A 11 -22.53 -10.38 -5.36
N SER A 12 -23.14 -11.42 -4.80
CA SER A 12 -22.53 -12.23 -3.74
C SER A 12 -21.23 -12.91 -4.18
N ARG A 13 -21.16 -13.33 -5.44
CA ARG A 13 -19.97 -14.01 -5.99
C ARG A 13 -18.85 -13.03 -6.35
N HIS A 14 -19.18 -11.91 -6.99
CA HIS A 14 -18.20 -11.00 -7.56
C HIS A 14 -17.80 -9.86 -6.62
N TYR A 15 -18.62 -9.57 -5.60
CA TYR A 15 -18.39 -8.50 -4.64
C TYR A 15 -18.46 -9.01 -3.20
N PRO A 16 -17.48 -9.82 -2.76
CA PRO A 16 -17.48 -10.48 -1.45
C PRO A 16 -17.23 -9.54 -0.26
N HIS A 17 -17.16 -8.22 -0.50
CA HIS A 17 -17.08 -7.22 0.56
C HIS A 17 -18.41 -7.03 1.31
N SER A 18 -19.51 -7.56 0.78
CA SER A 18 -20.80 -7.65 1.45
C SER A 18 -21.28 -9.10 1.43
N THR A 19 -21.91 -9.51 2.53
CA THR A 19 -22.54 -10.82 2.65
C THR A 19 -23.77 -10.95 1.73
N PRO A 20 -24.20 -12.18 1.41
CA PRO A 20 -25.45 -12.36 0.66
C PRO A 20 -26.68 -11.68 1.31
N ALA A 21 -26.73 -11.67 2.64
CA ALA A 21 -27.82 -10.99 3.38
C ALA A 21 -27.77 -9.47 3.18
N GLU A 22 -26.59 -8.85 3.31
CA GLU A 22 -26.43 -7.41 3.06
C GLU A 22 -26.73 -7.04 1.60
N TRP A 23 -26.40 -7.89 0.62
CA TRP A 23 -26.79 -7.68 -0.76
C TRP A 23 -28.29 -7.78 -0.96
N GLN A 24 -28.94 -8.75 -0.31
CA GLN A 24 -30.39 -8.89 -0.29
C GLN A 24 -31.07 -7.61 0.26
N ASP A 25 -30.58 -7.09 1.38
CA ASP A 25 -31.09 -5.86 2.02
C ASP A 25 -30.90 -4.64 1.10
N ASN A 26 -29.75 -4.48 0.47
CA ASN A 26 -29.49 -3.40 -0.49
C ASN A 26 -30.42 -3.47 -1.72
N ILE A 27 -30.69 -4.67 -2.23
CA ILE A 27 -31.61 -4.89 -3.35
C ILE A 27 -33.05 -4.54 -2.92
N ASN A 28 -33.50 -5.05 -1.77
CA ASN A 28 -34.84 -4.79 -1.24
C ASN A 28 -35.06 -3.31 -0.91
N ALA A 29 -34.02 -2.59 -0.52
CA ALA A 29 -34.02 -1.14 -0.31
C ALA A 29 -34.06 -0.32 -1.61
N GLY A 30 -34.09 -0.95 -2.79
CA GLY A 30 -34.06 -0.28 -4.09
C GLY A 30 -32.73 0.38 -4.45
N LEU A 31 -31.65 0.06 -3.75
CA LEU A 31 -30.30 0.63 -3.98
C LEU A 31 -29.58 -0.04 -5.15
N VAL A 32 -30.08 -1.16 -5.66
CA VAL A 32 -29.51 -1.86 -6.82
C VAL A 32 -30.49 -1.71 -7.99
N LEU A 33 -29.99 -1.15 -9.09
CA LEU A 33 -30.76 -0.96 -10.31
C LEU A 33 -30.22 -1.89 -11.41
N LEU A 34 -31.12 -2.46 -12.18
CA LEU A 34 -30.84 -3.16 -13.43
C LEU A 34 -31.50 -2.36 -14.57
N ASP A 35 -30.71 -1.85 -15.51
CA ASP A 35 -31.17 -0.98 -16.61
C ASP A 35 -32.03 0.20 -16.10
N ASN A 36 -31.53 0.88 -15.06
CA ASN A 36 -32.18 2.02 -14.36
C ASN A 36 -33.49 1.68 -13.61
N ASN A 37 -33.89 0.42 -13.53
CA ASN A 37 -35.06 -0.01 -12.74
C ASN A 37 -34.60 -0.73 -11.46
N PRO A 38 -35.33 -0.59 -10.33
CA PRO A 38 -35.01 -1.36 -9.14
C PRO A 38 -34.96 -2.86 -9.44
N ALA A 39 -33.83 -3.48 -9.10
CA ALA A 39 -33.67 -4.91 -9.24
C ALA A 39 -34.37 -5.68 -8.13
N THR A 40 -34.73 -6.92 -8.39
CA THR A 40 -35.10 -7.91 -7.37
C THR A 40 -33.96 -8.91 -7.20
N PRO A 41 -33.86 -9.64 -6.08
CA PRO A 41 -32.87 -10.68 -5.89
C PRO A 41 -32.82 -11.70 -7.04
N ASP A 42 -33.99 -12.03 -7.61
CA ASP A 42 -34.17 -13.01 -8.68
C ASP A 42 -34.10 -12.42 -10.09
N SER A 43 -33.96 -11.08 -10.23
CA SER A 43 -33.78 -10.44 -11.52
C SER A 43 -32.57 -11.08 -12.24
N ARG A 44 -32.76 -11.46 -13.53
CA ARG A 44 -31.72 -12.13 -14.31
C ARG A 44 -30.91 -11.15 -15.11
N LEU A 45 -29.59 -11.33 -15.05
CA LEU A 45 -28.65 -10.56 -15.85
C LEU A 45 -28.68 -11.03 -17.31
N VAL A 46 -28.76 -10.08 -18.23
CA VAL A 46 -28.63 -10.30 -19.66
C VAL A 46 -27.37 -9.60 -20.20
N PRO A 47 -26.75 -10.07 -21.30
CA PRO A 47 -25.60 -9.42 -21.89
C PRO A 47 -25.91 -7.95 -22.24
N GLY A 48 -25.03 -7.05 -21.83
CA GLY A 48 -25.18 -5.61 -22.06
C GLY A 48 -26.05 -4.86 -21.05
N ALA A 49 -26.70 -5.53 -20.10
CA ALA A 49 -27.46 -4.88 -19.05
C ALA A 49 -26.54 -4.08 -18.10
N ALA A 50 -26.98 -2.89 -17.72
CA ALA A 50 -26.29 -2.04 -16.75
C ALA A 50 -26.75 -2.35 -15.33
N LEU A 51 -25.87 -2.92 -14.51
CA LEU A 51 -26.12 -3.13 -13.08
C LEU A 51 -25.46 -2.01 -12.29
N VAL A 52 -26.26 -1.20 -11.59
CA VAL A 52 -25.81 -0.04 -10.82
C VAL A 52 -26.17 -0.23 -9.35
N TRP A 53 -25.19 -0.04 -8.47
CA TRP A 53 -25.42 -0.01 -7.03
C TRP A 53 -25.24 1.42 -6.50
N HIS A 54 -26.32 2.00 -5.99
CA HIS A 54 -26.32 3.25 -5.24
C HIS A 54 -25.85 2.97 -3.81
N ARG A 55 -24.55 3.02 -3.60
CA ARG A 55 -23.98 2.74 -2.29
C ARG A 55 -24.51 3.73 -1.24
N PRO A 56 -25.04 3.23 -0.11
CA PRO A 56 -25.48 4.12 0.98
C PRO A 56 -24.28 4.93 1.52
N PRO A 57 -24.55 6.11 2.07
CA PRO A 57 -23.52 6.90 2.74
C PRO A 57 -22.85 6.08 3.84
N TRP A 58 -21.52 6.16 3.92
CA TRP A 58 -20.75 5.54 5.00
C TRP A 58 -19.85 6.58 5.66
N THR A 59 -19.54 6.38 6.93
CA THR A 59 -18.53 7.18 7.63
C THR A 59 -17.16 6.55 7.40
N GLU A 60 -16.25 7.30 6.79
CA GLU A 60 -14.89 6.84 6.64
C GLU A 60 -14.21 6.71 8.01
N PRO A 61 -13.39 5.67 8.22
CA PRO A 61 -12.60 5.59 9.44
C PRO A 61 -11.68 6.83 9.59
N PRO A 62 -11.36 7.24 10.81
CA PRO A 62 -10.47 8.38 11.02
C PRO A 62 -9.10 8.13 10.40
N ALA A 63 -8.56 9.16 9.73
CA ALA A 63 -7.22 9.17 9.16
C ALA A 63 -6.61 10.58 9.31
N PRO A 64 -5.27 10.70 9.31
CA PRO A 64 -4.61 12.00 9.25
C PRO A 64 -5.08 12.81 8.04
N ARG A 65 -5.25 14.13 8.22
CA ARG A 65 -5.77 15.03 7.19
C ARG A 65 -4.72 16.01 6.65
N GLY A 66 -3.46 15.62 6.65
CA GLY A 66 -2.39 16.49 6.16
C GLY A 66 -1.21 15.73 5.61
N PHE A 67 -0.41 16.43 4.86
CA PHE A 67 0.90 16.01 4.36
C PHE A 67 1.84 17.23 4.40
N ARG A 68 3.15 16.99 4.25
CA ARG A 68 4.13 18.07 4.11
C ARG A 68 4.72 18.01 2.71
N VAL A 69 4.77 19.17 2.02
CA VAL A 69 5.48 19.31 0.74
C VAL A 69 6.99 19.29 1.01
N ILE A 70 7.71 18.46 0.25
CA ILE A 70 9.18 18.34 0.28
C ILE A 70 9.80 19.02 -0.93
N TYR A 71 9.16 18.91 -2.07
CA TYR A 71 9.61 19.50 -3.33
C TYR A 71 8.41 19.77 -4.22
N GLU A 72 8.46 20.88 -4.93
CA GLU A 72 7.45 21.25 -5.91
C GLU A 72 8.08 22.06 -7.05
N ASP A 73 7.71 21.72 -8.28
CA ASP A 73 7.96 22.53 -9.48
C ASP A 73 6.76 22.44 -10.44
N SER A 74 6.94 22.83 -11.72
CA SER A 74 5.87 22.76 -12.74
C SER A 74 5.38 21.34 -13.02
N ASP A 75 6.23 20.33 -12.84
CA ASP A 75 6.03 18.97 -13.33
C ASP A 75 5.86 17.95 -12.21
N LEU A 76 6.42 18.21 -11.04
CA LEU A 76 6.51 17.30 -9.91
C LEU A 76 5.98 17.92 -8.62
N LEU A 77 5.42 17.06 -7.77
CA LEU A 77 5.13 17.35 -6.38
C LEU A 77 5.57 16.14 -5.53
N ALA A 78 6.50 16.37 -4.61
CA ALA A 78 6.90 15.35 -3.64
C ALA A 78 6.42 15.72 -2.24
N VAL A 79 5.78 14.78 -1.57
CA VAL A 79 5.17 14.99 -0.26
C VAL A 79 5.58 13.92 0.74
N THR A 80 5.57 14.27 2.03
CA THR A 80 5.65 13.30 3.13
C THR A 80 4.24 12.89 3.55
N LYS A 81 3.89 11.63 3.31
CA LYS A 81 2.65 11.01 3.79
C LYS A 81 2.82 10.62 5.27
N PRO A 82 1.91 10.97 6.18
CA PRO A 82 1.92 10.46 7.54
C PRO A 82 1.55 8.97 7.60
N ALA A 83 1.95 8.27 8.67
CA ALA A 83 1.42 6.96 9.00
C ALA A 83 -0.10 7.04 9.26
N GLY A 84 -0.84 5.99 8.93
CA GLY A 84 -2.31 5.94 9.09
C GLY A 84 -3.11 6.49 7.92
N LEU A 85 -2.52 7.32 7.04
CA LEU A 85 -3.18 7.84 5.83
C LEU A 85 -3.02 6.85 4.67
N PRO A 86 -4.11 6.33 4.06
CA PRO A 86 -4.03 5.59 2.81
C PRO A 86 -3.49 6.47 1.67
N THR A 87 -2.74 5.88 0.74
CA THR A 87 -2.27 6.63 -0.45
C THR A 87 -3.39 6.82 -1.48
N LEU A 88 -4.18 5.79 -1.71
CA LEU A 88 -5.24 5.74 -2.72
C LEU A 88 -6.56 5.27 -2.10
N PRO A 89 -7.72 5.55 -2.72
CA PRO A 89 -9.02 5.03 -2.30
C PRO A 89 -9.04 3.50 -2.21
N GLY A 90 -9.75 2.98 -1.22
CA GLY A 90 -9.93 1.55 -0.98
C GLY A 90 -10.13 1.24 0.51
N ALA A 91 -10.60 0.02 0.82
CA ALA A 91 -10.83 -0.45 2.19
C ALA A 91 -11.63 0.54 3.07
N GLY A 92 -12.70 1.13 2.51
CA GLY A 92 -13.57 2.07 3.22
C GLY A 92 -13.10 3.53 3.25
N PHE A 93 -11.96 3.85 2.63
CA PHE A 93 -11.44 5.21 2.48
C PHE A 93 -11.68 5.72 1.06
N TYR A 94 -12.13 6.95 0.92
CA TYR A 94 -12.31 7.66 -0.34
C TYR A 94 -11.72 9.08 -0.27
N ALA A 95 -12.32 9.96 0.54
CA ALA A 95 -11.85 11.32 0.74
C ALA A 95 -10.66 11.41 1.71
N SER A 96 -10.60 10.51 2.70
CA SER A 96 -9.49 10.42 3.65
C SER A 96 -8.30 9.65 3.07
N THR A 97 -7.77 10.13 1.92
CA THR A 97 -6.61 9.54 1.21
C THR A 97 -5.62 10.61 0.79
N LEU A 98 -4.35 10.22 0.63
CA LEU A 98 -3.33 11.15 0.14
C LEU A 98 -3.67 11.69 -1.25
N LEU A 99 -4.20 10.84 -2.15
CA LEU A 99 -4.63 11.27 -3.49
C LEU A 99 -5.63 12.42 -3.40
N HIS A 100 -6.67 12.28 -2.58
CA HIS A 100 -7.69 13.33 -2.44
C HIS A 100 -7.09 14.63 -1.86
N LEU A 101 -6.30 14.54 -0.80
CA LEU A 101 -5.64 15.70 -0.20
C LEU A 101 -4.67 16.40 -1.16
N VAL A 102 -3.90 15.62 -1.93
CA VAL A 102 -2.99 16.16 -2.95
C VAL A 102 -3.76 16.86 -4.06
N GLN A 103 -4.89 16.30 -4.51
CA GLN A 103 -5.72 16.92 -5.54
C GLN A 103 -6.48 18.17 -5.06
N GLN A 104 -6.77 18.28 -3.77
CA GLN A 104 -7.26 19.53 -3.18
C GLN A 104 -6.18 20.62 -3.21
N TYR A 105 -4.92 20.26 -3.02
CA TYR A 105 -3.78 21.19 -3.07
C TYR A 105 -3.36 21.52 -4.50
N CYS A 106 -3.27 20.52 -5.37
CA CYS A 106 -2.85 20.59 -6.76
C CYS A 106 -3.71 19.63 -7.60
N PRO A 107 -4.80 20.11 -8.24
CA PRO A 107 -5.81 19.26 -8.88
C PRO A 107 -5.27 18.25 -9.92
N GLN A 108 -4.22 18.63 -10.66
CA GLN A 108 -3.61 17.78 -11.67
C GLN A 108 -2.60 16.77 -11.10
N ALA A 109 -2.18 16.92 -9.83
CA ALA A 109 -1.16 16.05 -9.25
C ALA A 109 -1.71 14.65 -8.95
N THR A 110 -0.94 13.63 -9.35
CA THR A 110 -1.31 12.24 -9.12
C THR A 110 -0.11 11.44 -8.61
N PRO A 111 -0.25 10.68 -7.50
CA PRO A 111 0.80 9.81 -7.01
C PRO A 111 1.26 8.78 -8.06
N LEU A 112 2.56 8.63 -8.22
CA LEU A 112 3.18 7.67 -9.15
C LEU A 112 3.39 6.30 -8.52
N HIS A 113 3.39 6.23 -7.21
CA HIS A 113 3.52 5.01 -6.43
C HIS A 113 2.70 5.11 -5.15
N ARG A 114 2.64 4.03 -4.42
CA ARG A 114 1.90 4.01 -3.15
C ARG A 114 2.74 3.46 -2.01
N LEU A 115 2.50 3.95 -0.83
CA LEU A 115 2.95 3.39 0.44
C LEU A 115 1.78 2.66 1.11
N GLY A 116 2.09 1.66 1.92
CA GLY A 116 1.10 1.06 2.81
C GLY A 116 0.51 2.11 3.75
N ARG A 117 -0.70 1.88 4.25
CA ARG A 117 -1.41 2.85 5.10
C ARG A 117 -0.54 3.33 6.27
N TRP A 118 0.14 2.42 6.96
CA TRP A 118 0.99 2.72 8.11
C TRP A 118 2.45 3.00 7.78
N THR A 119 2.87 2.80 6.54
CA THR A 119 4.17 3.30 6.09
C THR A 119 4.08 4.81 5.88
N SER A 120 4.92 5.56 6.56
CA SER A 120 5.08 7.02 6.36
C SER A 120 6.17 7.33 5.34
N GLY A 121 6.32 8.60 4.97
CA GLY A 121 7.45 9.09 4.17
C GLY A 121 7.09 9.53 2.75
N LEU A 122 8.10 9.58 1.90
CA LEU A 122 8.04 10.18 0.57
C LEU A 122 7.05 9.49 -0.37
N VAL A 123 6.20 10.30 -0.98
CA VAL A 123 5.40 9.96 -2.15
C VAL A 123 5.63 11.01 -3.22
N LEU A 124 6.01 10.56 -4.42
CA LEU A 124 6.20 11.41 -5.60
C LEU A 124 4.93 11.40 -6.44
N CYS A 125 4.46 12.59 -6.81
CA CYS A 125 3.33 12.83 -7.68
C CYS A 125 3.81 13.50 -8.97
N ALA A 126 3.22 13.15 -10.09
CA ALA A 126 3.36 13.89 -11.34
C ALA A 126 2.23 14.92 -11.45
N ARG A 127 2.57 16.13 -11.92
CA ARG A 127 1.63 17.24 -12.22
C ARG A 127 1.27 17.31 -13.70
N THR A 128 2.11 16.71 -14.57
CA THR A 128 1.91 16.68 -16.02
C THR A 128 1.97 15.23 -16.55
N ASP A 129 1.31 14.95 -17.67
CA ASP A 129 1.34 13.64 -18.31
C ASP A 129 2.74 13.28 -18.85
N LEU A 130 3.51 14.30 -19.28
CA LEU A 130 4.87 14.10 -19.72
C LEU A 130 5.77 13.64 -18.57
N ALA A 131 5.67 14.27 -17.41
CA ALA A 131 6.39 13.86 -16.20
C ALA A 131 5.95 12.47 -15.74
N ARG A 132 4.64 12.19 -15.76
CA ARG A 132 4.11 10.86 -15.44
C ARG A 132 4.73 9.79 -16.33
N SER A 133 4.68 9.98 -17.64
CA SER A 133 5.20 9.02 -18.62
C SER A 133 6.70 8.81 -18.48
N GLY A 134 7.47 9.89 -18.26
CA GLY A 134 8.91 9.85 -18.03
C GLY A 134 9.29 9.05 -16.78
N LEU A 135 8.64 9.34 -15.66
CA LEU A 135 8.90 8.65 -14.39
C LEU A 135 8.43 7.19 -14.42
N MET A 136 7.28 6.90 -15.03
CA MET A 136 6.82 5.51 -15.15
C MET A 136 7.79 4.64 -15.95
N ARG A 137 8.47 5.19 -16.96
CA ARG A 137 9.57 4.49 -17.66
C ARG A 137 10.74 4.21 -16.71
N GLN A 138 11.18 5.18 -15.91
CA GLN A 138 12.24 4.97 -14.92
C GLN A 138 11.86 3.92 -13.87
N TRP A 139 10.59 3.93 -13.38
CA TRP A 139 10.07 2.89 -12.48
C TRP A 139 10.12 1.50 -13.09
N SER A 140 9.65 1.37 -14.34
CA SER A 140 9.64 0.09 -15.07
C SER A 140 11.07 -0.42 -15.35
N ALA A 141 12.00 0.48 -15.62
CA ALA A 141 13.43 0.19 -15.81
C ALA A 141 14.21 -0.01 -14.50
N GLN A 142 13.55 0.08 -13.33
CA GLN A 142 14.17 -0.02 -12.01
C GLN A 142 15.27 1.02 -11.74
N GLN A 143 15.17 2.18 -12.35
CA GLN A 143 16.14 3.29 -12.24
C GLN A 143 15.84 4.22 -11.06
N VAL A 144 14.72 4.01 -10.36
CA VAL A 144 14.34 4.78 -9.17
C VAL A 144 14.88 4.09 -7.92
N ASN A 145 15.78 4.75 -7.23
CA ASN A 145 16.33 4.31 -5.95
C ASN A 145 15.35 4.63 -4.83
N LYS A 146 15.07 3.65 -3.97
CA LYS A 146 14.11 3.79 -2.85
C LYS A 146 14.77 3.29 -1.58
N ARG A 147 15.02 4.20 -0.64
CA ARG A 147 15.56 3.88 0.68
C ARG A 147 14.51 4.10 1.74
N TYR A 148 14.37 3.11 2.58
CA TYR A 148 13.44 3.13 3.72
C TYR A 148 14.22 3.06 5.02
N ARG A 149 13.72 3.69 6.06
CA ARG A 149 14.13 3.52 7.44
C ARG A 149 13.18 2.55 8.12
N ALA A 150 13.71 1.56 8.82
CA ALA A 150 12.93 0.50 9.43
C ALA A 150 13.47 0.12 10.82
N LEU A 151 12.58 -0.31 11.70
CA LEU A 151 12.92 -0.90 12.98
C LEU A 151 12.52 -2.38 12.95
N ALA A 152 13.48 -3.28 13.08
CA ALA A 152 13.30 -4.72 12.98
C ALA A 152 13.67 -5.43 14.28
N THR A 153 13.12 -6.61 14.53
CA THR A 153 13.31 -7.39 15.76
C THR A 153 14.64 -8.15 15.76
N GLY A 154 15.20 -8.36 16.95
CA GLY A 154 16.41 -9.16 17.17
C GLY A 154 17.70 -8.36 16.98
N ALA A 155 18.77 -9.04 16.59
CA ALA A 155 20.09 -8.46 16.35
C ALA A 155 20.59 -8.85 14.95
N LEU A 156 21.13 -7.88 14.23
CA LEU A 156 21.79 -8.14 12.96
C LEU A 156 23.28 -8.36 13.19
N ALA A 157 23.78 -9.56 12.89
CA ALA A 157 25.18 -9.93 13.13
C ALA A 157 26.15 -9.22 12.16
N GLU A 158 25.68 -8.94 10.94
CA GLU A 158 26.46 -8.32 9.87
C GLU A 158 26.06 -6.86 9.67
N GLN A 159 27.01 -6.04 9.20
CA GLN A 159 26.73 -4.64 8.87
C GLN A 159 25.71 -4.51 7.71
N GLN A 160 25.64 -5.51 6.84
CA GLN A 160 24.75 -5.50 5.69
C GLN A 160 24.21 -6.91 5.39
N LEU A 161 22.92 -6.98 5.06
CA LEU A 161 22.21 -8.20 4.67
C LEU A 161 21.50 -8.00 3.33
N THR A 162 21.72 -8.89 2.36
CA THR A 162 20.96 -8.89 1.10
C THR A 162 19.91 -9.99 1.14
N ILE A 163 18.64 -9.63 0.87
CA ILE A 163 17.51 -10.53 0.86
C ILE A 163 16.91 -10.58 -0.54
N THR A 164 16.77 -11.78 -1.10
CA THR A 164 16.28 -12.02 -2.46
C THR A 164 15.08 -12.96 -2.51
N THR A 165 14.41 -13.15 -1.39
CA THR A 165 13.19 -13.98 -1.29
C THR A 165 12.14 -13.53 -2.28
N ARG A 166 11.62 -14.47 -3.08
CA ARG A 166 10.55 -14.20 -4.04
C ARG A 166 9.24 -13.93 -3.30
N ILE A 167 8.42 -13.03 -3.85
CA ILE A 167 7.17 -12.58 -3.24
C ILE A 167 6.00 -12.84 -4.18
N GLY A 168 4.98 -13.51 -3.67
CA GLY A 168 3.77 -13.84 -4.41
C GLY A 168 2.55 -14.00 -3.51
N PRO A 169 1.38 -14.27 -4.11
CA PRO A 169 0.19 -14.61 -3.34
C PRO A 169 0.40 -15.95 -2.62
N VAL A 170 0.01 -15.98 -1.35
CA VAL A 170 -0.02 -17.19 -0.52
C VAL A 170 -1.41 -17.32 0.12
N TYR A 171 -1.83 -18.55 0.36
CA TYR A 171 -3.11 -18.80 1.03
C TYR A 171 -3.01 -18.44 2.51
N HIS A 172 -4.07 -17.82 3.05
CA HIS A 172 -4.23 -17.53 4.46
C HIS A 172 -5.63 -17.96 4.92
N PRO A 173 -5.75 -18.76 6.00
CA PRO A 173 -7.02 -19.40 6.38
C PRO A 173 -8.16 -18.40 6.67
N LEU A 174 -7.85 -17.20 7.15
CA LEU A 174 -8.84 -16.20 7.52
C LEU A 174 -8.99 -15.07 6.48
N LEU A 175 -7.94 -14.76 5.71
CA LEU A 175 -7.90 -13.62 4.78
C LEU A 175 -7.99 -14.05 3.31
N GLY A 176 -7.99 -15.35 3.03
CA GLY A 176 -7.96 -15.88 1.67
C GLY A 176 -6.57 -15.76 1.04
N SER A 177 -6.37 -14.86 0.10
CA SER A 177 -5.09 -14.67 -0.57
C SER A 177 -4.41 -13.37 -0.11
N VAL A 178 -3.20 -13.48 0.40
CA VAL A 178 -2.32 -12.35 0.77
C VAL A 178 -0.93 -12.56 0.17
N HIS A 179 -0.10 -11.50 0.12
CA HIS A 179 1.29 -11.65 -0.32
C HIS A 179 2.16 -12.20 0.82
N GLY A 180 3.13 -13.06 0.46
CA GLY A 180 4.12 -13.63 1.36
C GLY A 180 5.35 -14.11 0.61
N ALA A 181 6.31 -14.68 1.33
CA ALA A 181 7.42 -15.43 0.76
C ALA A 181 6.85 -16.62 -0.04
N SER A 182 7.25 -16.76 -1.31
CA SER A 182 6.68 -17.79 -2.20
C SER A 182 7.70 -18.18 -3.27
N THR A 183 7.93 -19.46 -3.46
CA THR A 183 8.81 -20.00 -4.52
C THR A 183 8.34 -19.60 -5.91
N ASP A 184 7.03 -19.51 -6.13
CA ASP A 184 6.41 -19.14 -7.39
C ASP A 184 6.20 -17.62 -7.53
N GLY A 185 6.62 -16.86 -6.50
CA GLY A 185 6.50 -15.43 -6.47
C GLY A 185 7.40 -14.72 -7.49
N LYS A 186 7.22 -13.41 -7.63
CA LYS A 186 8.07 -12.59 -8.48
C LYS A 186 9.40 -12.28 -7.79
N PRO A 187 10.51 -12.19 -8.52
CA PRO A 187 11.80 -11.77 -7.95
C PRO A 187 11.69 -10.42 -7.22
N ALA A 188 12.33 -10.36 -6.08
CA ALA A 188 12.42 -9.16 -5.25
C ALA A 188 13.84 -9.07 -4.65
N ARG A 189 14.34 -7.84 -4.41
CA ARG A 189 15.64 -7.62 -3.81
C ARG A 189 15.59 -6.45 -2.83
N SER A 190 16.09 -6.68 -1.63
CA SER A 190 16.30 -5.67 -0.59
C SER A 190 17.71 -5.78 -0.04
N VAL A 191 18.36 -4.65 0.20
CA VAL A 191 19.65 -4.56 0.89
C VAL A 191 19.41 -3.81 2.19
N VAL A 192 19.62 -4.50 3.30
CA VAL A 192 19.47 -3.98 4.66
C VAL A 192 20.84 -3.55 5.16
N THR A 193 20.97 -2.34 5.66
CA THR A 193 22.20 -1.80 6.28
C THR A 193 21.91 -1.45 7.73
N LEU A 194 22.64 -2.04 8.66
CA LEU A 194 22.54 -1.74 10.08
C LEU A 194 22.96 -0.29 10.35
N LEU A 195 22.15 0.44 11.12
CA LEU A 195 22.49 1.78 11.59
C LEU A 195 22.77 1.80 13.10
N GLU A 196 21.93 1.08 13.86
CA GLU A 196 22.03 1.04 15.31
C GLU A 196 21.45 -0.25 15.86
N GLN A 197 22.22 -0.95 16.69
CA GLN A 197 21.73 -2.08 17.45
C GLN A 197 21.12 -1.56 18.75
N ARG A 198 19.91 -2.02 19.09
CA ARG A 198 19.18 -1.72 20.33
C ARG A 198 18.88 -3.03 21.07
N PRO A 199 18.45 -3.01 22.34
CA PRO A 199 17.95 -4.21 23.00
C PRO A 199 16.80 -4.84 22.21
N ASP A 200 16.94 -6.13 21.85
CA ASP A 200 15.94 -6.95 21.13
C ASP A 200 15.44 -6.40 19.78
N GLN A 201 16.07 -5.36 19.22
CA GLN A 201 15.70 -4.76 17.94
C GLN A 201 16.88 -4.01 17.31
N PHE A 202 16.79 -3.70 16.03
CA PHE A 202 17.78 -2.85 15.36
C PHE A 202 17.14 -1.88 14.38
N LEU A 203 17.75 -0.70 14.30
CA LEU A 203 17.43 0.32 13.33
C LEU A 203 18.26 0.08 12.07
N CYS A 204 17.61 0.11 10.89
CA CYS A 204 18.29 -0.12 9.63
C CYS A 204 17.76 0.78 8.51
N ASP A 205 18.60 0.98 7.49
CA ASP A 205 18.19 1.40 6.17
C ASP A 205 17.92 0.18 5.30
N VAL A 206 16.90 0.26 4.46
CA VAL A 206 16.54 -0.78 3.49
C VAL A 206 16.45 -0.17 2.11
N LEU A 207 17.42 -0.50 1.24
CA LEU A 207 17.41 -0.13 -0.16
C LEU A 207 16.67 -1.19 -0.97
N ILE A 208 15.69 -0.78 -1.78
CA ILE A 208 14.95 -1.69 -2.66
C ILE A 208 15.05 -1.26 -4.12
N SER A 209 15.37 -2.20 -5.02
CA SER A 209 15.34 -2.01 -6.47
C SER A 209 13.99 -2.40 -7.09
N THR A 210 13.27 -3.31 -6.44
CA THR A 210 11.91 -3.75 -6.80
C THR A 210 10.86 -3.09 -5.89
N GLY A 211 9.58 -3.27 -6.19
CA GLY A 211 8.48 -2.70 -5.39
C GLY A 211 7.32 -3.69 -5.27
N ARG A 212 7.57 -4.89 -4.75
CA ARG A 212 6.52 -5.89 -4.54
C ARG A 212 5.64 -5.49 -3.35
N PRO A 213 4.36 -5.87 -3.34
CA PRO A 213 3.51 -5.61 -2.18
C PRO A 213 4.16 -6.13 -0.89
N HIS A 214 4.20 -5.31 0.15
CA HIS A 214 4.77 -5.58 1.49
C HIS A 214 6.23 -6.07 1.49
N GLN A 215 7.00 -5.78 0.43
CA GLN A 215 8.34 -6.35 0.21
C GLN A 215 9.24 -6.28 1.45
N ILE A 216 9.39 -5.10 2.06
CA ILE A 216 10.31 -4.93 3.20
C ILE A 216 9.82 -5.72 4.41
N ARG A 217 8.52 -5.72 4.69
CA ARG A 217 7.89 -6.49 5.77
C ARG A 217 8.15 -7.99 5.59
N ILE A 218 7.89 -8.51 4.38
CA ILE A 218 8.09 -9.92 4.03
C ILE A 218 9.57 -10.29 4.05
N HIS A 219 10.45 -9.45 3.48
CA HIS A 219 11.88 -9.74 3.40
C HIS A 219 12.53 -9.79 4.78
N LEU A 220 12.30 -8.79 5.63
CA LEU A 220 12.85 -8.79 6.98
C LEU A 220 12.30 -9.98 7.80
N ALA A 221 11.02 -10.27 7.70
CA ALA A 221 10.41 -11.44 8.33
C ALA A 221 10.99 -12.77 7.81
N ALA A 222 11.24 -12.90 6.49
CA ALA A 222 11.86 -14.07 5.89
C ALA A 222 13.32 -14.27 6.33
N ALA A 223 14.02 -13.19 6.69
CA ALA A 223 15.36 -13.23 7.27
C ALA A 223 15.37 -13.49 8.79
N GLY A 224 14.20 -13.69 9.42
CA GLY A 224 14.07 -13.91 10.86
C GLY A 224 13.94 -12.63 11.70
N HIS A 225 13.83 -11.47 11.05
CA HIS A 225 13.81 -10.14 11.67
C HIS A 225 12.52 -9.37 11.28
N PRO A 226 11.31 -9.81 11.61
CA PRO A 226 10.10 -9.07 11.28
C PRO A 226 10.19 -7.64 11.81
N LEU A 227 9.48 -6.70 11.17
CA LEU A 227 9.39 -5.34 11.68
C LEU A 227 8.80 -5.34 13.09
N VAL A 228 9.33 -4.50 13.95
CA VAL A 228 8.80 -4.30 15.31
C VAL A 228 7.33 -3.92 15.23
N GLY A 229 6.48 -4.70 15.90
CA GLY A 229 5.04 -4.47 15.97
C GLY A 229 4.26 -4.87 14.71
N ASP A 230 4.86 -5.61 13.76
CA ASP A 230 4.10 -6.06 12.58
C ASP A 230 3.01 -7.08 12.97
N PRO A 231 1.73 -6.75 12.76
CA PRO A 231 0.63 -7.62 13.21
C PRO A 231 0.36 -8.79 12.25
N LEU A 232 0.93 -8.76 11.03
CA LEU A 232 0.62 -9.73 9.99
C LEU A 232 1.77 -10.68 9.67
N TYR A 233 3.02 -10.19 9.61
CA TYR A 233 4.16 -11.01 9.22
C TYR A 233 5.01 -11.41 10.42
N GLY A 234 5.11 -12.72 10.64
CA GLY A 234 6.03 -13.34 11.59
C GLY A 234 7.30 -13.84 10.92
N SER A 235 8.11 -14.62 11.64
CA SER A 235 9.28 -15.31 11.08
C SER A 235 8.91 -16.09 9.81
N ASN A 236 9.86 -16.25 8.88
CA ASN A 236 9.73 -16.93 7.58
C ASN A 236 9.06 -16.12 6.46
N GLY A 237 8.67 -14.86 6.67
CA GLY A 237 8.06 -14.02 5.63
C GLY A 237 6.64 -14.44 5.21
N LEU A 238 6.01 -15.29 6.01
CA LEU A 238 4.62 -15.71 5.82
C LEU A 238 3.70 -14.93 6.76
N PRO A 239 2.44 -14.71 6.38
CA PRO A 239 1.47 -14.15 7.28
C PRO A 239 1.18 -15.13 8.43
N LEU A 240 0.97 -14.59 9.64
CA LEU A 240 0.67 -15.36 10.84
C LEU A 240 -0.70 -16.04 10.69
N PRO A 241 -0.79 -17.37 10.74
CA PRO A 241 -1.99 -18.12 10.32
C PRO A 241 -3.24 -17.83 11.15
N HIS A 242 -3.07 -17.36 12.39
CA HIS A 242 -4.17 -16.98 13.28
C HIS A 242 -4.42 -15.47 13.35
N SER A 243 -3.63 -14.67 12.63
CA SER A 243 -3.82 -13.23 12.59
C SER A 243 -5.06 -12.88 11.77
N ARG A 244 -5.88 -11.99 12.30
CA ARG A 244 -6.94 -11.30 11.56
C ARG A 244 -6.50 -9.94 11.04
N ALA A 245 -5.24 -9.58 11.29
CA ALA A 245 -4.70 -8.30 10.87
C ALA A 245 -4.66 -8.19 9.35
N LEU A 246 -5.18 -7.09 8.85
CA LEU A 246 -5.13 -6.76 7.43
C LEU A 246 -3.74 -6.16 7.08
N PRO A 247 -3.33 -6.23 5.82
CA PRO A 247 -2.09 -5.60 5.36
C PRO A 247 -1.93 -4.12 5.72
N GLY A 248 -3.05 -3.43 5.88
CA GLY A 248 -3.12 -2.01 6.21
C GLY A 248 -3.25 -1.69 7.70
N ASP A 249 -3.16 -2.67 8.60
CA ASP A 249 -3.32 -2.44 10.04
C ASP A 249 -2.06 -1.83 10.68
N PRO A 250 -2.24 -1.11 11.83
CA PRO A 250 -1.15 -0.43 12.53
C PRO A 250 -0.18 -1.40 13.21
N GLY A 251 0.96 -0.85 13.62
CA GLY A 251 1.91 -1.52 14.51
C GLY A 251 3.35 -1.41 14.03
N TYR A 252 3.62 -1.68 12.76
CA TYR A 252 4.99 -1.71 12.24
C TYR A 252 5.60 -0.32 12.02
N GLN A 253 6.93 -0.25 12.16
CA GLN A 253 7.71 0.97 12.04
C GLN A 253 8.50 0.97 10.71
N LEU A 254 7.98 1.72 9.71
CA LEU A 254 8.56 1.80 8.36
C LEU A 254 8.33 3.19 7.76
N HIS A 255 9.39 3.79 7.22
CA HIS A 255 9.37 5.13 6.66
C HIS A 255 10.12 5.18 5.32
N ALA A 256 9.50 5.70 4.27
CA ALA A 256 10.15 5.98 2.97
C ALA A 256 11.00 7.25 3.12
N ALA A 257 12.30 7.07 3.38
CA ALA A 257 13.20 8.15 3.78
C ALA A 257 13.83 8.89 2.60
N GLU A 258 14.10 8.17 1.49
CA GLU A 258 14.81 8.75 0.35
C GLU A 258 14.28 8.20 -0.96
N LEU A 259 14.23 9.06 -1.97
CA LEU A 259 13.90 8.72 -3.35
C LEU A 259 14.88 9.39 -4.31
N GLY A 260 15.62 8.57 -5.08
CA GLY A 260 16.55 9.02 -6.11
C GLY A 260 16.04 8.69 -7.52
N PHE A 261 16.02 9.66 -8.43
CA PHE A 261 15.53 9.52 -9.81
C PHE A 261 16.11 10.61 -10.72
N LEU A 262 15.90 10.50 -12.01
CA LEU A 262 16.20 11.61 -12.95
C LEU A 262 14.93 12.45 -13.15
N HIS A 263 15.07 13.76 -13.07
CA HIS A 263 13.94 14.67 -13.35
C HIS A 263 13.43 14.42 -14.78
N PRO A 264 12.13 14.14 -14.97
CA PRO A 264 11.61 13.60 -16.23
C PRO A 264 11.70 14.57 -17.42
N ILE A 265 11.84 15.88 -17.16
CA ILE A 265 11.93 16.92 -18.18
C ILE A 265 13.37 17.39 -18.36
N SER A 266 14.05 17.77 -17.28
CA SER A 266 15.41 18.32 -17.37
C SER A 266 16.50 17.27 -17.44
N GLY A 267 16.23 16.00 -17.06
CA GLY A 267 17.23 14.94 -16.94
C GLY A 267 18.18 15.08 -15.74
N ALA A 268 18.02 16.10 -14.91
CA ALA A 268 18.87 16.31 -13.73
C ALA A 268 18.69 15.19 -12.70
N ALA A 269 19.78 14.73 -12.10
CA ALA A 269 19.73 13.77 -11.02
C ALA A 269 19.12 14.44 -9.76
N MET A 270 18.12 13.80 -9.20
CA MET A 270 17.41 14.27 -8.00
C MET A 270 17.49 13.23 -6.89
N THR A 271 17.70 13.71 -5.67
CA THR A 271 17.57 12.91 -4.46
C THR A 271 16.73 13.69 -3.46
N LEU A 272 15.57 13.17 -3.12
CA LEU A 272 14.65 13.78 -2.18
C LEU A 272 14.68 13.01 -0.86
N HIS A 273 14.57 13.75 0.25
CA HIS A 273 14.63 13.17 1.60
C HIS A 273 13.41 13.57 2.42
N SER A 274 12.89 12.61 3.19
CA SER A 274 11.90 12.83 4.23
C SER A 274 12.50 12.41 5.57
N PRO A 275 12.61 13.31 6.56
CA PRO A 275 13.10 12.95 7.88
C PRO A 275 12.21 11.88 8.51
N PRO A 276 12.77 10.77 9.01
CA PRO A 276 11.99 9.74 9.69
C PRO A 276 11.48 10.24 11.06
N PRO A 277 10.39 9.66 11.58
CA PRO A 277 9.90 9.98 12.90
C PRO A 277 10.95 9.62 13.99
N PRO A 278 10.89 10.23 15.19
CA PRO A 278 11.92 10.08 16.22
C PRO A 278 12.30 8.63 16.52
N ILE A 279 11.34 7.73 16.67
CA ILE A 279 11.58 6.30 16.93
C ILE A 279 12.47 5.62 15.86
N LEU A 280 12.49 6.16 14.64
CA LEU A 280 13.29 5.68 13.52
C LEU A 280 14.56 6.53 13.30
N GLN A 281 15.00 7.29 14.29
CA GLN A 281 16.27 8.03 14.26
C GLN A 281 17.29 7.36 15.18
N PRO A 282 18.60 7.39 14.83
CA PRO A 282 19.65 6.95 15.73
C PRO A 282 19.62 7.70 17.06
N GLY A 283 19.96 7.00 18.15
CA GLY A 283 19.99 7.57 19.52
C GLY A 283 18.62 7.76 20.17
N TYR A 284 17.51 7.38 19.55
CA TYR A 284 16.18 7.49 20.16
C TYR A 284 16.05 6.51 21.34
N GLY A 285 15.73 7.03 22.54
CA GLY A 285 15.58 6.23 23.76
C GLY A 285 16.89 5.80 24.39
N ALA A 286 17.99 6.51 24.12
CA ALA A 286 19.32 6.27 24.71
C ALA A 286 19.54 7.01 26.05
N ASP A 287 18.49 7.65 26.59
CA ASP A 287 18.52 8.36 27.90
C ASP A 287 18.13 7.46 29.07
#